data_2017ee5ffce5d313e745c8a034835a0e
#
_entry.id   2017ee5ffce5d313e745c8a034835a0e
#
_cell.length_a   1.000
_cell.length_b   1.000
_cell.length_c   1.000
_cell.angle_alpha   90.00
_cell.angle_beta   90.00
_cell.angle_gamma   90.00
#
_symmetry.space_group_name_H-M   'P 1'
#
loop_
_entity.id
_entity.type
_entity.pdbx_description
1 polymer ?
#
loop_
_entity_poly.entity_id
_entity_poly.type
_entity_poly.pdbx_seq_one_letter_code
_entity_poly.pdbx_strand_id
1 'polypeptide(L)'
;MKSIYSFKVDLVKEVEEKSKEKRKNKETGKQEEVEVSKKVKKKIPHEIILKQPGRRQLEEADMEYSIEISRCVKKGILTKAMLAKKYSDTGGILTEKDAQRLVDLYTDLSELELEMSKRGATPNAKKEDPKTKGLGGKIAMTRREIVNLESSYQSLFNHTADIKAQNRVILWYIVHLAHLAAPEEKGDPTMLFEGKDFEAKVDSYYEKDEGEDELFGLIHRKLAAIVSYWYFSEAPTKADFDNIINDLD
;
A
#
# COMPACT_ATOMS: atom_id res chain seq x y z
N MET A 1 20.06 4.82 4.86
CA MET A 1 18.70 4.60 5.36
C MET A 1 18.16 3.33 4.74
N LYS A 2 17.52 2.42 5.48
CA LYS A 2 16.95 1.20 4.86
C LYS A 2 15.63 1.55 4.20
N SER A 3 15.45 1.13 2.94
CA SER A 3 14.21 1.27 2.18
C SER A 3 13.63 -0.12 1.87
N ILE A 4 12.31 -0.20 1.75
CA ILE A 4 11.60 -1.36 1.23
C ILE A 4 11.88 -1.44 -0.27
N TYR A 5 11.62 -0.33 -0.99
CA TYR A 5 11.78 -0.22 -2.43
C TYR A 5 11.88 1.25 -2.85
N SER A 6 12.43 1.52 -4.03
CA SER A 6 12.36 2.83 -4.69
C SER A 6 12.09 2.66 -6.18
N PHE A 7 11.37 3.61 -6.76
CA PHE A 7 11.05 3.63 -8.19
C PHE A 7 11.05 5.06 -8.73
N LYS A 8 11.24 5.19 -10.05
CA LYS A 8 11.29 6.48 -10.73
C LYS A 8 10.07 6.66 -11.62
N VAL A 9 9.58 7.89 -11.67
CA VAL A 9 8.54 8.32 -12.61
C VAL A 9 8.98 9.62 -13.28
N ASP A 10 8.64 9.75 -14.56
CA ASP A 10 8.95 10.95 -15.35
C ASP A 10 7.75 11.87 -15.40
N LEU A 11 7.84 13.03 -14.76
CA LEU A 11 6.84 14.08 -14.89
C LEU A 11 7.16 14.94 -16.11
N VAL A 12 6.21 15.06 -17.02
CA VAL A 12 6.35 15.88 -18.25
C VAL A 12 5.87 17.29 -17.98
N LYS A 13 6.79 18.25 -17.81
CA LYS A 13 6.44 19.67 -17.66
C LYS A 13 6.77 20.45 -18.92
N GLU A 14 5.87 21.37 -19.30
CA GLU A 14 6.15 22.36 -20.33
C GLU A 14 7.04 23.46 -19.73
N VAL A 15 8.28 23.55 -20.23
CA VAL A 15 9.24 24.58 -19.82
C VAL A 15 9.44 25.55 -21.00
N GLU A 16 9.34 26.82 -20.73
CA GLU A 16 9.69 27.83 -21.74
C GLU A 16 11.22 27.95 -21.85
N GLU A 17 11.77 27.42 -22.93
CA GLU A 17 13.17 27.69 -23.29
C GLU A 17 13.29 28.93 -24.15
N LYS A 18 14.04 29.94 -23.65
CA LYS A 18 14.41 31.10 -24.43
C LYS A 18 15.56 30.72 -25.35
N SER A 19 15.31 30.64 -26.63
CA SER A 19 16.34 30.44 -27.64
C SER A 19 16.56 31.76 -28.42
N LYS A 20 17.82 32.11 -28.68
CA LYS A 20 18.15 33.25 -29.54
C LYS A 20 18.16 32.76 -30.99
N GLU A 21 17.16 33.17 -31.76
CA GLU A 21 17.16 32.94 -33.22
C GLU A 21 17.66 34.17 -33.98
N LYS A 22 18.59 33.99 -34.90
CA LYS A 22 19.02 35.06 -35.80
C LYS A 22 17.99 35.23 -36.92
N ARG A 23 17.21 36.30 -36.85
CA ARG A 23 16.26 36.62 -37.92
C ARG A 23 16.81 37.80 -38.73
N LYS A 24 16.73 37.67 -40.07
CA LYS A 24 17.03 38.81 -40.96
C LYS A 24 15.89 39.80 -40.87
N ASN A 25 16.21 41.03 -40.44
CA ASN A 25 15.27 42.15 -40.50
C ASN A 25 14.97 42.47 -41.99
N LYS A 26 13.70 42.46 -42.38
CA LYS A 26 13.26 42.62 -43.76
C LYS A 26 13.50 44.06 -44.31
N GLU A 27 13.66 45.05 -43.41
CA GLU A 27 13.85 46.46 -43.78
C GLU A 27 15.33 46.87 -43.85
N THR A 28 16.18 46.29 -42.99
CA THR A 28 17.60 46.71 -42.89
C THR A 28 18.58 45.69 -43.43
N GLY A 29 18.15 44.45 -43.76
CA GLY A 29 19.01 43.37 -44.26
C GLY A 29 20.00 42.81 -43.24
N LYS A 30 20.03 43.33 -41.98
CA LYS A 30 20.94 42.90 -40.92
C LYS A 30 20.35 41.74 -40.12
N GLN A 31 21.19 40.82 -39.66
CA GLN A 31 20.81 39.77 -38.75
C GLN A 31 20.67 40.32 -37.32
N GLU A 32 19.49 40.27 -36.78
CA GLU A 32 19.20 40.63 -35.38
C GLU A 32 18.91 39.36 -34.59
N GLU A 33 19.46 39.28 -33.39
CA GLU A 33 19.14 38.21 -32.47
C GLU A 33 17.81 38.51 -31.78
N VAL A 34 16.78 37.71 -32.09
CA VAL A 34 15.48 37.81 -31.43
C VAL A 34 15.33 36.66 -30.44
N GLU A 35 15.03 36.98 -29.19
CA GLU A 35 14.68 35.96 -28.20
C GLU A 35 13.30 35.37 -28.55
N VAL A 36 13.27 34.06 -28.84
CA VAL A 36 12.05 33.33 -29.10
C VAL A 36 11.84 32.33 -27.98
N SER A 37 10.73 32.46 -27.26
CA SER A 37 10.30 31.50 -26.27
C SER A 37 9.65 30.30 -26.97
N LYS A 38 10.22 29.13 -26.86
CA LYS A 38 9.61 27.87 -27.32
C LYS A 38 9.20 27.06 -26.13
N LYS A 39 7.95 26.57 -26.07
CA LYS A 39 7.51 25.59 -25.10
C LYS A 39 8.06 24.25 -25.48
N VAL A 40 8.95 23.71 -24.63
CA VAL A 40 9.56 22.39 -24.79
C VAL A 40 9.08 21.50 -23.65
N LYS A 41 8.61 20.31 -23.99
CA LYS A 41 8.24 19.30 -23.00
C LYS A 41 9.50 18.67 -22.42
N LYS A 42 9.80 18.95 -21.17
CA LYS A 42 10.91 18.33 -20.44
C LYS A 42 10.40 17.24 -19.51
N LYS A 43 11.03 16.06 -19.56
CA LYS A 43 10.82 14.99 -18.59
C LYS A 43 11.67 15.28 -17.36
N ILE A 44 11.05 15.40 -16.22
CA ILE A 44 11.70 15.59 -14.93
C ILE A 44 11.55 14.29 -14.16
N PRO A 45 12.65 13.55 -13.91
CA PRO A 45 12.57 12.31 -13.17
C PRO A 45 12.36 12.61 -11.68
N HIS A 46 11.38 11.95 -11.10
CA HIS A 46 11.13 11.94 -9.66
C HIS A 46 11.33 10.53 -9.11
N GLU A 47 12.14 10.39 -8.07
CA GLU A 47 12.34 9.11 -7.40
C GLU A 47 11.52 9.07 -6.11
N ILE A 48 10.67 8.05 -6.01
CA ILE A 48 9.86 7.78 -4.83
C ILE A 48 10.52 6.68 -4.02
N ILE A 49 10.70 6.90 -2.73
CA ILE A 49 11.36 5.98 -1.80
C ILE A 49 10.36 5.54 -0.75
N LEU A 50 10.14 4.24 -0.62
CA LEU A 50 9.39 3.64 0.48
C LEU A 50 10.38 3.24 1.58
N LYS A 51 10.35 3.95 2.71
CA LYS A 51 11.21 3.65 3.85
C LYS A 51 10.75 2.39 4.57
N GLN A 52 11.70 1.64 5.10
CA GLN A 52 11.38 0.50 5.96
C GLN A 52 10.85 0.99 7.31
N PRO A 53 9.67 0.53 7.77
CA PRO A 53 9.14 0.95 9.07
C PRO A 53 9.99 0.43 10.21
N GLY A 54 10.16 1.26 11.23
CA GLY A 54 10.72 0.87 12.51
C GLY A 54 9.69 0.12 13.36
N ARG A 55 10.16 -0.53 14.45
CA ARG A 55 9.29 -1.30 15.36
C ARG A 55 8.11 -0.48 15.88
N ARG A 56 8.35 0.75 16.32
CA ARG A 56 7.30 1.66 16.80
C ARG A 56 6.24 1.93 15.75
N GLN A 57 6.65 2.14 14.50
CA GLN A 57 5.73 2.36 13.38
C GLN A 57 4.88 1.13 13.07
N LEU A 58 5.44 -0.08 13.23
CA LEU A 58 4.66 -1.31 13.09
C LEU A 58 3.61 -1.43 14.21
N GLU A 59 3.97 -1.08 15.45
CA GLU A 59 3.05 -1.08 16.60
C GLU A 59 1.94 -0.02 16.43
N GLU A 60 2.26 1.16 15.90
CA GLU A 60 1.27 2.22 15.60
C GLU A 60 0.31 1.77 14.48
N ALA A 61 0.79 1.13 13.42
CA ALA A 61 -0.04 0.61 12.35
C ALA A 61 -0.99 -0.52 12.83
N ASP A 62 -0.53 -1.40 13.71
CA ASP A 62 -1.34 -2.46 14.32
C ASP A 62 -2.43 -1.87 15.23
N MET A 63 -2.12 -0.79 15.94
CA MET A 63 -3.11 -0.05 16.73
C MET A 63 -4.20 0.55 15.83
N GLU A 64 -3.85 1.13 14.68
CA GLU A 64 -4.82 1.66 13.70
C GLU A 64 -5.75 0.56 13.17
N TYR A 65 -5.21 -0.64 12.92
CA TYR A 65 -6.03 -1.80 12.57
C TYR A 65 -7.10 -2.07 13.63
N SER A 66 -6.68 -2.14 14.90
CA SER A 66 -7.58 -2.44 16.02
C SER A 66 -8.63 -1.35 16.24
N ILE A 67 -8.26 -0.08 16.07
CA ILE A 67 -9.17 1.07 16.14
C ILE A 67 -10.22 0.97 15.03
N GLU A 68 -9.81 0.70 13.78
CA GLU A 68 -10.73 0.65 12.66
C GLU A 68 -11.68 -0.56 12.74
N ILE A 69 -11.21 -1.74 13.18
CA ILE A 69 -12.09 -2.89 13.49
C ILE A 69 -13.17 -2.46 14.48
N SER A 70 -12.76 -1.85 15.61
CA SER A 70 -13.71 -1.41 16.66
C SER A 70 -14.71 -0.39 16.11
N ARG A 71 -14.24 0.55 15.29
CA ARG A 71 -15.07 1.56 14.65
C ARG A 71 -16.09 0.95 13.68
N CYS A 72 -15.65 0.00 12.86
CA CYS A 72 -16.48 -0.71 11.90
C CYS A 72 -17.58 -1.52 12.62
N VAL A 73 -17.22 -2.29 13.65
CA VAL A 73 -18.16 -3.11 14.42
C VAL A 73 -19.21 -2.22 15.13
N LYS A 74 -18.79 -1.09 15.73
CA LYS A 74 -19.72 -0.12 16.33
C LYS A 74 -20.71 0.46 15.32
N LYS A 75 -20.34 0.54 14.03
CA LYS A 75 -21.22 0.99 12.93
C LYS A 75 -22.07 -0.14 12.33
N GLY A 76 -21.98 -1.37 12.87
CA GLY A 76 -22.75 -2.51 12.40
C GLY A 76 -22.11 -3.24 11.21
N ILE A 77 -20.85 -2.93 10.85
CA ILE A 77 -20.10 -3.64 9.82
C ILE A 77 -19.53 -4.92 10.45
N LEU A 78 -19.88 -6.07 9.90
CA LEU A 78 -19.47 -7.37 10.44
C LEU A 78 -18.01 -7.67 10.08
N THR A 79 -17.33 -8.37 10.99
CA THR A 79 -16.05 -9.02 10.66
C THR A 79 -16.30 -10.24 9.76
N LYS A 80 -15.25 -10.77 9.12
CA LYS A 80 -15.34 -11.98 8.32
C LYS A 80 -15.90 -13.15 9.12
N ALA A 81 -15.41 -13.34 10.37
CA ALA A 81 -15.89 -14.39 11.26
C ALA A 81 -17.37 -14.20 11.67
N MET A 82 -17.78 -12.96 12.00
CA MET A 82 -19.17 -12.65 12.32
C MET A 82 -20.08 -12.85 11.12
N LEU A 83 -19.62 -12.52 9.91
CA LEU A 83 -20.35 -12.73 8.68
C LEU A 83 -20.53 -14.21 8.37
N ALA A 84 -19.44 -15.01 8.48
CA ALA A 84 -19.52 -16.46 8.32
C ALA A 84 -20.51 -17.07 9.32
N LYS A 85 -20.44 -16.69 10.60
CA LYS A 85 -21.37 -17.15 11.64
C LYS A 85 -22.82 -16.79 11.32
N LYS A 86 -23.08 -15.56 10.88
CA LYS A 86 -24.43 -15.14 10.46
C LYS A 86 -24.98 -16.02 9.36
N TYR A 87 -24.19 -16.32 8.31
CA TYR A 87 -24.65 -17.17 7.21
C TYR A 87 -24.75 -18.64 7.58
N SER A 88 -23.97 -19.13 8.55
CA SER A 88 -24.16 -20.50 9.06
C SER A 88 -25.48 -20.67 9.80
N ASP A 89 -25.98 -19.59 10.44
CA ASP A 89 -27.23 -19.63 11.23
C ASP A 89 -28.48 -19.34 10.36
N THR A 90 -28.37 -18.51 9.31
CA THR A 90 -29.53 -18.02 8.56
C THR A 90 -29.57 -18.45 7.10
N GLY A 91 -28.48 -19.06 6.59
CA GLY A 91 -28.31 -19.33 5.17
C GLY A 91 -28.17 -18.05 4.32
N GLY A 92 -28.08 -18.18 3.02
CA GLY A 92 -27.99 -17.05 2.08
C GLY A 92 -27.06 -17.30 0.89
N ILE A 93 -26.32 -16.26 0.46
CA ILE A 93 -25.40 -16.34 -0.69
C ILE A 93 -24.25 -17.32 -0.39
N LEU A 94 -23.72 -17.31 0.83
CA LEU A 94 -22.78 -18.31 1.33
C LEU A 94 -23.59 -19.55 1.74
N THR A 95 -23.23 -20.73 1.22
CA THR A 95 -23.94 -21.95 1.60
C THR A 95 -23.76 -22.25 3.09
N GLU A 96 -24.74 -22.82 3.74
CA GLU A 96 -24.68 -23.18 5.17
C GLU A 96 -23.45 -24.04 5.46
N LYS A 97 -23.15 -25.01 4.58
CA LYS A 97 -21.96 -25.87 4.70
C LYS A 97 -20.65 -25.08 4.64
N ASP A 98 -20.52 -24.16 3.70
CA ASP A 98 -19.30 -23.36 3.53
C ASP A 98 -19.17 -22.33 4.65
N ALA A 99 -20.30 -21.76 5.10
CA ALA A 99 -20.33 -20.86 6.25
C ALA A 99 -19.86 -21.57 7.53
N GLN A 100 -20.38 -22.77 7.79
CA GLN A 100 -19.96 -23.56 8.93
C GLN A 100 -18.47 -23.93 8.84
N ARG A 101 -18.00 -24.32 7.64
CA ARG A 101 -16.58 -24.61 7.42
C ARG A 101 -15.69 -23.42 7.71
N LEU A 102 -16.11 -22.20 7.33
CA LEU A 102 -15.36 -20.97 7.67
C LEU A 102 -15.33 -20.71 9.16
N VAL A 103 -16.44 -20.89 9.88
CA VAL A 103 -16.50 -20.75 11.34
C VAL A 103 -15.51 -21.72 12.01
N ASP A 104 -15.51 -22.99 11.57
CA ASP A 104 -14.61 -24.00 12.09
C ASP A 104 -13.14 -23.61 11.83
N LEU A 105 -12.81 -23.20 10.61
CA LEU A 105 -11.45 -22.78 10.24
C LEU A 105 -10.97 -21.55 11.02
N TYR A 106 -11.82 -20.54 11.28
CA TYR A 106 -11.47 -19.40 12.10
C TYR A 106 -11.24 -19.79 13.56
N THR A 107 -12.03 -20.74 14.06
CA THR A 107 -11.87 -21.26 15.42
C THR A 107 -10.56 -22.02 15.54
N ASP A 108 -10.29 -22.94 14.61
CA ASP A 108 -9.05 -23.71 14.54
C ASP A 108 -7.82 -22.79 14.45
N LEU A 109 -7.89 -21.75 13.62
CA LEU A 109 -6.81 -20.78 13.47
C LEU A 109 -6.54 -20.05 14.78
N SER A 110 -7.58 -19.56 15.44
CA SER A 110 -7.49 -18.86 16.73
C SER A 110 -6.86 -19.76 17.83
N GLU A 111 -7.26 -21.03 17.87
CA GLU A 111 -6.71 -22.01 18.83
C GLU A 111 -5.22 -22.30 18.55
N LEU A 112 -4.84 -22.49 17.28
CA LEU A 112 -3.47 -22.73 16.86
C LEU A 112 -2.56 -21.52 17.16
N GLU A 113 -3.04 -20.31 16.93
CA GLU A 113 -2.30 -19.06 17.22
C GLU A 113 -2.15 -18.86 18.74
N LEU A 114 -3.20 -19.14 19.52
CA LEU A 114 -3.13 -19.11 20.97
C LEU A 114 -2.14 -20.15 21.53
N GLU A 115 -2.11 -21.36 20.96
CA GLU A 115 -1.16 -22.39 21.34
C GLU A 115 0.28 -21.97 21.02
N MET A 116 0.52 -21.37 19.85
CA MET A 116 1.82 -20.84 19.47
C MET A 116 2.27 -19.73 20.43
N SER A 117 1.38 -18.79 20.76
CA SER A 117 1.67 -17.72 21.72
C SER A 117 2.02 -18.25 23.11
N LYS A 118 1.26 -19.21 23.63
CA LYS A 118 1.53 -19.85 24.92
C LYS A 118 2.89 -20.55 24.98
N ARG A 119 3.40 -21.04 23.85
CA ARG A 119 4.72 -21.65 23.75
C ARG A 119 5.86 -20.63 23.58
N GLY A 120 5.55 -19.32 23.58
CA GLY A 120 6.52 -18.23 23.44
C GLY A 120 7.16 -18.12 22.06
N ALA A 121 6.53 -18.70 21.04
CA ALA A 121 7.00 -18.62 19.66
C ALA A 121 6.28 -17.50 18.90
N THR A 122 7.02 -16.86 18.02
CA THR A 122 6.44 -15.92 17.04
C THR A 122 6.26 -16.64 15.70
N PRO A 123 5.20 -16.37 14.93
CA PRO A 123 4.94 -17.01 13.64
C PRO A 123 6.10 -16.95 12.64
N ASN A 124 6.99 -15.96 12.81
CA ASN A 124 8.12 -15.67 11.91
C ASN A 124 9.49 -16.01 12.52
N ALA A 125 9.56 -16.90 13.53
CA ALA A 125 10.83 -17.33 14.08
C ALA A 125 11.63 -18.12 13.03
N LYS A 126 12.83 -17.64 12.67
CA LYS A 126 13.72 -18.25 11.66
C LYS A 126 14.24 -19.67 12.01
N LYS A 127 13.96 -20.18 13.19
CA LYS A 127 14.27 -21.55 13.62
C LYS A 127 13.04 -22.15 14.30
N GLU A 128 12.53 -23.25 13.75
CA GLU A 128 11.50 -24.05 14.44
C GLU A 128 12.06 -24.56 15.77
N ASP A 129 11.47 -24.09 16.86
CA ASP A 129 11.66 -24.71 18.16
C ASP A 129 11.05 -26.13 18.11
N PRO A 130 11.72 -27.17 18.63
CA PRO A 130 11.15 -28.53 18.73
C PRO A 130 9.74 -28.55 19.34
N LYS A 131 9.42 -27.59 20.23
CA LYS A 131 8.11 -27.47 20.89
C LYS A 131 7.01 -26.93 19.99
N THR A 132 7.37 -26.23 18.91
CA THR A 132 6.43 -25.60 17.95
C THR A 132 6.48 -26.25 16.57
N LYS A 133 7.29 -27.34 16.45
CA LYS A 133 7.44 -28.06 15.19
C LYS A 133 6.10 -28.52 14.64
N GLY A 134 5.82 -28.15 13.40
CA GLY A 134 4.58 -28.46 12.70
C GLY A 134 3.40 -27.53 13.01
N LEU A 135 3.46 -26.67 14.05
CA LEU A 135 2.37 -25.75 14.37
C LEU A 135 2.27 -24.64 13.34
N GLY A 136 3.41 -24.07 12.93
CA GLY A 136 3.48 -23.06 11.85
C GLY A 136 2.93 -23.59 10.53
N GLY A 137 3.24 -24.85 10.18
CA GLY A 137 2.67 -25.52 9.00
C GLY A 137 1.15 -25.67 9.07
N LYS A 138 0.60 -26.03 10.23
CA LYS A 138 -0.85 -26.12 10.43
C LYS A 138 -1.52 -24.75 10.25
N ILE A 139 -0.97 -23.71 10.90
CA ILE A 139 -1.47 -22.35 10.77
C ILE A 139 -1.47 -21.91 9.30
N ALA A 140 -0.38 -22.15 8.55
CA ALA A 140 -0.28 -21.80 7.15
C ALA A 140 -1.31 -22.55 6.29
N MET A 141 -1.54 -23.84 6.54
CA MET A 141 -2.56 -24.62 5.85
C MET A 141 -3.98 -24.09 6.13
N THR A 142 -4.31 -23.87 7.41
CA THR A 142 -5.62 -23.34 7.80
C THR A 142 -5.87 -21.98 7.18
N ARG A 143 -4.90 -21.06 7.20
CA ARG A 143 -4.99 -19.77 6.53
C ARG A 143 -5.22 -19.91 5.02
N ARG A 144 -4.54 -20.84 4.35
CA ARG A 144 -4.71 -21.09 2.93
C ARG A 144 -6.11 -21.62 2.60
N GLU A 145 -6.66 -22.51 3.42
CA GLU A 145 -8.04 -22.99 3.23
C GLU A 145 -9.05 -21.86 3.40
N ILE A 146 -8.88 -20.99 4.41
CA ILE A 146 -9.71 -19.79 4.60
C ILE A 146 -9.67 -18.92 3.34
N VAL A 147 -8.48 -18.57 2.84
CA VAL A 147 -8.32 -17.72 1.65
C VAL A 147 -8.98 -18.34 0.43
N ASN A 148 -8.82 -19.64 0.22
CA ASN A 148 -9.43 -20.34 -0.92
C ASN A 148 -10.97 -20.27 -0.86
N LEU A 149 -11.55 -20.48 0.33
CA LEU A 149 -12.99 -20.44 0.51
C LEU A 149 -13.55 -19.03 0.42
N GLU A 150 -12.87 -18.03 1.04
CA GLU A 150 -13.23 -16.61 0.93
C GLU A 150 -13.18 -16.11 -0.53
N SER A 151 -12.18 -16.57 -1.30
CA SER A 151 -12.05 -16.16 -2.71
C SER A 151 -13.24 -16.56 -3.56
N SER A 152 -13.88 -17.68 -3.25
CA SER A 152 -15.12 -18.10 -3.90
C SER A 152 -16.30 -17.15 -3.63
N TYR A 153 -16.22 -16.37 -2.56
CA TYR A 153 -17.26 -15.43 -2.11
C TYR A 153 -16.70 -14.00 -1.96
N GLN A 154 -15.71 -13.64 -2.76
CA GLN A 154 -14.96 -12.39 -2.64
C GLN A 154 -15.83 -11.14 -2.52
N SER A 155 -16.89 -11.04 -3.34
CA SER A 155 -17.80 -9.88 -3.31
C SER A 155 -18.51 -9.70 -1.97
N LEU A 156 -18.74 -10.79 -1.25
CA LEU A 156 -19.39 -10.78 0.07
C LEU A 156 -18.41 -10.29 1.15
N PHE A 157 -17.15 -10.69 1.07
CA PHE A 157 -16.14 -10.38 2.09
C PHE A 157 -15.47 -9.01 1.90
N ASN A 158 -15.49 -8.43 0.69
CA ASN A 158 -14.84 -7.16 0.39
C ASN A 158 -15.30 -5.96 1.24
N HIS A 159 -16.49 -6.04 1.83
CA HIS A 159 -17.08 -4.96 2.66
C HIS A 159 -17.03 -5.23 4.16
N THR A 160 -16.31 -6.25 4.60
CA THR A 160 -16.17 -6.59 6.02
C THR A 160 -15.28 -5.59 6.77
N ALA A 161 -15.41 -5.59 8.09
CA ALA A 161 -14.59 -4.77 8.97
C ALA A 161 -13.09 -5.07 8.80
N ASP A 162 -12.74 -6.34 8.59
CA ASP A 162 -11.35 -6.80 8.40
C ASP A 162 -10.72 -6.15 7.16
N ILE A 163 -11.42 -6.17 6.01
CA ILE A 163 -10.90 -5.55 4.78
C ILE A 163 -10.80 -4.03 4.92
N LYS A 164 -11.78 -3.40 5.57
CA LYS A 164 -11.72 -1.94 5.84
C LYS A 164 -10.52 -1.59 6.72
N ALA A 165 -10.27 -2.37 7.76
CA ALA A 165 -9.14 -2.17 8.65
C ALA A 165 -7.80 -2.43 7.93
N GLN A 166 -7.69 -3.47 7.11
CA GLN A 166 -6.52 -3.71 6.27
C GLN A 166 -6.24 -2.53 5.33
N ASN A 167 -7.25 -2.03 4.64
CA ASN A 167 -7.11 -0.87 3.75
C ASN A 167 -6.67 0.39 4.53
N ARG A 168 -7.18 0.58 5.75
CA ARG A 168 -6.76 1.69 6.63
C ARG A 168 -5.28 1.58 7.00
N VAL A 169 -4.80 0.39 7.31
CA VAL A 169 -3.38 0.13 7.60
C VAL A 169 -2.50 0.31 6.37
N ILE A 170 -2.93 -0.15 5.19
CA ILE A 170 -2.21 0.08 3.94
C ILE A 170 -2.07 1.58 3.68
N LEU A 171 -3.15 2.35 3.85
CA LEU A 171 -3.11 3.81 3.74
C LEU A 171 -2.16 4.42 4.77
N TRP A 172 -2.18 3.91 6.02
CA TRP A 172 -1.24 4.34 7.06
C TRP A 172 0.22 4.18 6.61
N TYR A 173 0.57 3.01 6.04
CA TYR A 173 1.91 2.79 5.53
C TYR A 173 2.24 3.69 4.33
N ILE A 174 1.31 3.90 3.41
CA ILE A 174 1.51 4.80 2.27
C ILE A 174 1.88 6.19 2.75
N VAL A 175 1.08 6.79 3.64
CA VAL A 175 1.29 8.19 4.07
C VAL A 175 2.48 8.38 5.00
N HIS A 176 2.96 7.32 5.67
CA HIS A 176 4.11 7.41 6.58
C HIS A 176 5.44 6.99 5.95
N LEU A 177 5.41 6.08 4.97
CA LEU A 177 6.63 5.51 4.41
C LEU A 177 7.04 6.10 3.06
N ALA A 178 6.10 6.72 2.32
CA ALA A 178 6.39 7.32 1.03
C ALA A 178 7.14 8.65 1.18
N HIS A 179 8.28 8.73 0.51
CA HIS A 179 9.15 9.90 0.49
C HIS A 179 9.55 10.23 -0.95
N LEU A 180 9.73 11.51 -1.21
CA LEU A 180 10.30 12.02 -2.45
C LEU A 180 11.81 12.19 -2.25
N ALA A 181 12.61 11.61 -3.14
CA ALA A 181 14.06 11.84 -3.13
C ALA A 181 14.37 13.30 -3.39
N ALA A 182 15.43 13.81 -2.75
CA ALA A 182 15.87 15.17 -3.01
C ALA A 182 16.32 15.32 -4.48
N PRO A 183 16.10 16.49 -5.11
CA PRO A 183 16.51 16.75 -6.49
C PRO A 183 18.02 16.65 -6.71
N GLU A 184 18.81 16.89 -5.66
CA GLU A 184 20.26 16.72 -5.64
C GLU A 184 20.64 15.50 -4.81
N GLU A 185 21.60 14.70 -5.26
CA GLU A 185 22.04 13.45 -4.61
C GLU A 185 22.48 13.61 -3.13
N LYS A 186 22.58 14.84 -2.60
CA LYS A 186 23.07 15.15 -1.25
C LYS A 186 21.98 15.60 -0.27
N GLY A 187 20.71 15.63 -0.67
CA GLY A 187 19.59 16.04 0.19
C GLY A 187 18.93 14.86 0.92
N ASP A 188 18.33 15.13 2.09
CA ASP A 188 17.48 14.14 2.75
C ASP A 188 16.13 14.01 2.03
N PRO A 189 15.61 12.78 1.87
CA PRO A 189 14.29 12.56 1.28
C PRO A 189 13.19 13.22 2.13
N THR A 190 12.30 13.97 1.47
CA THR A 190 11.16 14.62 2.11
C THR A 190 9.94 13.72 2.14
N MET A 191 9.09 13.88 3.15
CA MET A 191 7.80 13.16 3.18
C MET A 191 6.93 13.58 1.99
N LEU A 192 6.30 12.60 1.37
CA LEU A 192 5.37 12.86 0.25
C LEU A 192 4.05 13.46 0.73
N PHE A 193 3.62 13.07 1.94
CA PHE A 193 2.38 13.54 2.58
C PHE A 193 2.73 14.27 3.87
N GLU A 194 2.30 15.52 3.97
CA GLU A 194 2.55 16.39 5.11
C GLU A 194 1.47 16.22 6.17
N GLY A 195 1.84 16.29 7.43
CA GLY A 195 0.91 16.21 8.55
C GLY A 195 1.59 15.87 9.87
N LYS A 196 1.01 16.33 10.97
CA LYS A 196 1.50 16.09 12.34
C LYS A 196 1.17 14.69 12.82
N ASP A 197 0.05 14.18 12.40
CA ASP A 197 -0.53 12.90 12.78
C ASP A 197 -1.08 12.16 11.55
N PHE A 198 -1.66 11.01 11.78
CA PHE A 198 -2.17 10.18 10.69
C PHE A 198 -3.31 10.84 9.94
N GLU A 199 -4.27 11.46 10.62
CA GLU A 199 -5.42 12.09 9.96
C GLU A 199 -4.97 13.26 9.08
N ALA A 200 -4.09 14.13 9.57
CA ALA A 200 -3.55 15.24 8.78
C ALA A 200 -2.79 14.76 7.53
N LYS A 201 -2.08 13.62 7.61
CA LYS A 201 -1.41 13.02 6.44
C LYS A 201 -2.41 12.41 5.45
N VAL A 202 -3.50 11.85 5.95
CA VAL A 202 -4.60 11.33 5.14
C VAL A 202 -5.32 12.49 4.42
N ASP A 203 -5.50 13.62 5.10
CA ASP A 203 -6.04 14.82 4.47
C ASP A 203 -5.12 15.29 3.33
N SER A 204 -3.81 15.36 3.57
CA SER A 204 -2.83 15.67 2.51
C SER A 204 -2.83 14.67 1.34
N TYR A 205 -3.11 13.39 1.60
CA TYR A 205 -3.28 12.37 0.57
C TYR A 205 -4.50 12.67 -0.30
N TYR A 206 -5.65 12.95 0.31
CA TYR A 206 -6.89 13.26 -0.41
C TYR A 206 -6.83 14.61 -1.12
N GLU A 207 -6.20 15.64 -0.55
CA GLU A 207 -5.96 16.91 -1.22
C GLU A 207 -5.17 16.75 -2.52
N LYS A 208 -4.17 15.85 -2.56
CA LYS A 208 -3.42 15.55 -3.78
C LYS A 208 -4.24 14.75 -4.80
N ASP A 209 -5.10 13.86 -4.34
CA ASP A 209 -5.98 13.05 -5.19
C ASP A 209 -7.07 13.91 -5.84
N GLU A 210 -7.76 14.72 -5.05
CA GLU A 210 -8.83 15.61 -5.48
C GLU A 210 -8.32 16.85 -6.25
N GLY A 211 -7.09 17.31 -5.92
CA GLY A 211 -6.43 18.45 -6.55
C GLY A 211 -5.78 18.14 -7.90
N GLU A 212 -5.94 16.91 -8.42
CA GLU A 212 -5.34 16.46 -9.68
C GLU A 212 -3.82 16.71 -9.74
N ASP A 213 -3.11 16.47 -8.63
CA ASP A 213 -1.64 16.57 -8.58
C ASP A 213 -1.04 15.62 -9.62
N GLU A 214 -0.33 16.20 -10.62
CA GLU A 214 0.20 15.44 -11.75
C GLU A 214 1.18 14.34 -11.33
N LEU A 215 2.03 14.59 -10.32
CA LEU A 215 2.95 13.60 -9.79
C LEU A 215 2.18 12.50 -9.06
N PHE A 216 1.22 12.87 -8.22
CA PHE A 216 0.41 11.92 -7.48
C PHE A 216 -0.40 11.02 -8.42
N GLY A 217 -0.97 11.56 -9.49
CA GLY A 217 -1.65 10.80 -10.54
C GLY A 217 -0.79 9.68 -11.15
N LEU A 218 0.53 9.91 -11.28
CA LEU A 218 1.47 8.90 -11.81
C LEU A 218 1.87 7.83 -10.78
N ILE A 219 1.86 8.15 -9.50
CA ILE A 219 2.45 7.29 -8.46
C ILE A 219 1.43 6.57 -7.58
N HIS A 220 0.18 7.06 -7.44
CA HIS A 220 -0.78 6.53 -6.46
C HIS A 220 -1.06 5.03 -6.62
N ARG A 221 -1.27 4.56 -7.87
CA ARG A 221 -1.49 3.14 -8.16
C ARG A 221 -0.27 2.30 -7.82
N LYS A 222 0.92 2.79 -8.18
CA LYS A 222 2.19 2.11 -7.91
C LYS A 222 2.44 2.01 -6.40
N LEU A 223 2.22 3.10 -5.65
CA LEU A 223 2.32 3.11 -4.20
C LEU A 223 1.36 2.11 -3.54
N ALA A 224 0.08 2.15 -3.95
CA ALA A 224 -0.94 1.23 -3.42
C ALA A 224 -0.57 -0.24 -3.69
N ALA A 225 -0.15 -0.57 -4.91
CA ALA A 225 0.23 -1.92 -5.30
C ALA A 225 1.48 -2.41 -4.54
N ILE A 226 2.54 -1.60 -4.48
CA ILE A 226 3.80 -1.97 -3.80
C ILE A 226 3.57 -2.15 -2.30
N VAL A 227 2.87 -1.21 -1.65
CA VAL A 227 2.62 -1.28 -0.20
C VAL A 227 1.70 -2.44 0.13
N SER A 228 0.65 -2.69 -0.67
CA SER A 228 -0.23 -3.85 -0.50
C SER A 228 0.54 -5.15 -0.66
N TYR A 229 1.34 -5.28 -1.70
CA TYR A 229 2.16 -6.48 -1.92
C TYR A 229 3.14 -6.71 -0.77
N TRP A 230 3.85 -5.67 -0.34
CA TRP A 230 4.75 -5.75 0.81
C TRP A 230 4.03 -6.16 2.10
N TYR A 231 2.85 -5.60 2.34
CA TYR A 231 2.06 -5.90 3.54
C TYR A 231 1.56 -7.35 3.61
N PHE A 232 1.16 -7.91 2.47
CA PHE A 232 0.63 -9.28 2.42
C PHE A 232 1.68 -10.36 2.15
N SER A 233 2.89 -9.99 1.72
CA SER A 233 3.95 -10.94 1.36
C SER A 233 4.87 -11.22 2.56
N GLU A 234 5.20 -12.50 2.78
CA GLU A 234 6.12 -12.89 3.87
C GLU A 234 7.57 -12.45 3.62
N ALA A 235 8.03 -12.51 2.37
CA ALA A 235 9.41 -12.20 2.00
C ALA A 235 9.51 -11.62 0.58
N PRO A 236 9.01 -10.37 0.36
CA PRO A 236 9.04 -9.76 -0.96
C PRO A 236 10.48 -9.50 -1.42
N THR A 237 10.76 -9.78 -2.69
CA THR A 237 12.06 -9.52 -3.33
C THR A 237 12.00 -8.26 -4.19
N LYS A 238 13.17 -7.70 -4.54
CA LYS A 238 13.22 -6.56 -5.45
C LYS A 238 12.62 -6.89 -6.82
N ALA A 239 12.84 -8.10 -7.32
CA ALA A 239 12.30 -8.54 -8.62
C ALA A 239 10.76 -8.56 -8.63
N ASP A 240 10.12 -8.91 -7.50
CA ASP A 240 8.66 -8.90 -7.40
C ASP A 240 8.12 -7.47 -7.53
N PHE A 241 8.77 -6.50 -6.88
CA PHE A 241 8.40 -5.09 -7.01
C PHE A 241 8.64 -4.52 -8.41
N ASP A 242 9.77 -4.89 -9.04
CA ASP A 242 10.09 -4.49 -10.41
C ASP A 242 9.00 -5.00 -11.38
N ASN A 243 8.53 -6.24 -11.21
CA ASN A 243 7.44 -6.81 -12.02
C ASN A 243 6.13 -6.03 -11.83
N ILE A 244 5.75 -5.72 -10.57
CA ILE A 244 4.54 -4.94 -10.28
C ILE A 244 4.58 -3.57 -10.96
N ILE A 245 5.72 -2.88 -10.93
CA ILE A 245 5.87 -1.57 -11.57
C ILE A 245 5.72 -1.71 -13.09
N ASN A 246 6.39 -2.70 -13.72
CA ASN A 246 6.32 -2.93 -15.15
C ASN A 246 4.90 -3.27 -15.63
N ASP A 247 4.11 -3.96 -14.81
CA ASP A 247 2.71 -4.30 -15.13
C ASP A 247 1.76 -3.09 -15.04
N LEU A 248 2.20 -2.01 -14.37
CA LEU A 248 1.41 -0.79 -14.18
C LEU A 248 1.81 0.36 -15.14
N ASP A 249 2.93 0.24 -15.84
CA ASP A 249 3.41 1.16 -16.88
C ASP A 249 2.77 0.83 -18.23
#